data_16964e14bded2f8f0ece0a20d6be0970
#
_entry.id   16964e14bded2f8f0ece0a20d6be0970
#
_cell.length_a   1.000
_cell.length_b   1.000
_cell.length_c   1.000
_cell.angle_alpha   90.00
_cell.angle_beta   90.00
_cell.angle_gamma   90.00
#
_symmetry.space_group_name_H-M   'P 1'
#
loop_
_entity.id
_entity.type
_entity.pdbx_description
1 polymer ?
#
loop_
_entity_poly.entity_id
_entity_poly.type
_entity_poly.pdbx_seq_one_letter_code
_entity_poly.pdbx_strand_id
1 'polypeptide(L)'
;VFEWFSSPIVYQTTDFTEAFKPVMRRYFSSKSGLWHYLQMAEGNYREYLRGDMVKAKKYFYVLRPILACRWILEKGTPPPMLFSELAASQLPDYLEKTVAKLLDLKMNSPEVKMIPRIDILNAYMERSIAEVRALAEQYPREITKDWEELNALFLAALEM
;
A
#
# COMPACT_ATOMS: atom_id res chain seq x y z
N VAL A 1 -6.01 -8.14 5.87
CA VAL A 1 -5.46 -9.49 6.08
C VAL A 1 -4.01 -9.56 5.61
N PHE A 2 -3.69 -9.25 4.33
CA PHE A 2 -2.33 -9.36 3.78
C PHE A 2 -1.29 -8.60 4.60
N GLU A 3 -1.57 -7.36 4.97
CA GLU A 3 -0.67 -6.55 5.78
C GLU A 3 -0.41 -7.16 7.17
N TRP A 4 -1.42 -7.76 7.78
CA TRP A 4 -1.26 -8.40 9.09
C TRP A 4 -0.31 -9.60 9.04
N PHE A 5 -0.45 -10.45 8.01
CA PHE A 5 0.41 -11.62 7.83
C PHE A 5 1.81 -11.27 7.31
N SER A 6 2.01 -10.04 6.84
CA SER A 6 3.32 -9.51 6.42
C SER A 6 3.96 -8.61 7.47
N SER A 7 3.36 -8.51 8.67
CA SER A 7 3.91 -7.71 9.76
C SER A 7 5.25 -8.29 10.25
N PRO A 8 6.28 -7.45 10.46
CA PRO A 8 7.52 -7.89 11.09
C PRO A 8 7.34 -8.16 12.59
N ILE A 9 6.24 -7.68 13.19
CA ILE A 9 5.90 -7.91 14.59
C ILE A 9 4.98 -9.12 14.66
N VAL A 10 5.49 -10.21 15.20
CA VAL A 10 4.75 -11.48 15.38
C VAL A 10 4.65 -11.76 16.86
N TYR A 11 3.43 -11.79 17.41
CA TYR A 11 3.19 -12.12 18.80
C TYR A 11 3.04 -13.62 19.02
N GLN A 12 2.39 -14.30 18.09
CA GLN A 12 2.15 -15.74 18.13
C GLN A 12 1.91 -16.29 16.74
N THR A 13 2.41 -17.47 16.47
CA THR A 13 2.10 -18.28 15.29
C THR A 13 1.46 -19.59 15.72
N THR A 14 0.54 -20.10 14.90
CA THR A 14 -0.12 -21.40 15.07
C THR A 14 -0.02 -22.17 13.76
N ASP A 15 -0.28 -23.48 13.80
CA ASP A 15 -0.33 -24.32 12.59
C ASP A 15 -1.34 -23.77 11.57
N PHE A 16 -2.46 -23.21 12.05
CA PHE A 16 -3.42 -22.49 11.20
C PHE A 16 -2.76 -21.33 10.45
N THR A 17 -1.94 -20.53 11.13
CA THR A 17 -1.24 -19.39 10.50
C THR A 17 -0.38 -19.84 9.32
N GLU A 18 0.34 -20.94 9.48
CA GLU A 18 1.19 -21.47 8.41
C GLU A 18 0.38 -22.09 7.26
N ALA A 19 -0.72 -22.77 7.56
CA ALA A 19 -1.64 -23.29 6.55
C ALA A 19 -2.37 -22.18 5.78
N PHE A 20 -2.71 -21.07 6.43
CA PHE A 20 -3.45 -19.96 5.85
C PHE A 20 -2.62 -19.10 4.89
N LYS A 21 -1.34 -18.86 5.17
CA LYS A 21 -0.46 -18.00 4.36
C LYS A 21 -0.46 -18.32 2.85
N PRO A 22 -0.24 -19.59 2.42
CA PRO A 22 -0.25 -19.92 1.00
C PRO A 22 -1.63 -19.77 0.36
N VAL A 23 -2.70 -20.11 1.09
CA VAL A 23 -4.08 -19.96 0.62
C VAL A 23 -4.38 -18.47 0.40
N MET A 24 -4.11 -17.64 1.39
CA MET A 24 -4.28 -16.18 1.31
C MET A 24 -3.60 -15.59 0.06
N ARG A 25 -2.37 -15.99 -0.25
CA ARG A 25 -1.64 -15.50 -1.43
C ARG A 25 -2.33 -15.89 -2.73
N ARG A 26 -2.86 -17.10 -2.84
CA ARG A 26 -3.62 -17.56 -4.03
C ARG A 26 -4.90 -16.76 -4.24
N TYR A 27 -5.52 -16.27 -3.17
CA TYR A 27 -6.76 -15.47 -3.24
C TYR A 27 -6.52 -13.97 -3.35
N PHE A 28 -5.28 -13.53 -3.46
CA PHE A 28 -5.01 -12.12 -3.76
C PHE A 28 -5.57 -11.73 -5.13
N SER A 29 -6.29 -10.62 -5.17
CA SER A 29 -6.79 -9.99 -6.37
C SER A 29 -6.01 -8.69 -6.61
N SER A 30 -5.19 -8.69 -7.66
CA SER A 30 -4.42 -7.51 -8.06
C SER A 30 -5.34 -6.35 -8.43
N LYS A 31 -6.42 -6.64 -9.15
CA LYS A 31 -7.42 -5.62 -9.53
C LYS A 31 -8.07 -4.96 -8.31
N SER A 32 -8.52 -5.77 -7.37
CA SER A 32 -9.11 -5.25 -6.11
C SER A 32 -8.09 -4.48 -5.28
N GLY A 33 -6.86 -4.98 -5.20
CA GLY A 33 -5.76 -4.31 -4.53
C GLY A 33 -5.42 -2.95 -5.14
N LEU A 34 -5.35 -2.86 -6.47
CA LEU A 34 -5.13 -1.61 -7.20
C LEU A 34 -6.20 -0.58 -6.88
N TRP A 35 -7.48 -0.95 -6.99
CA TRP A 35 -8.58 -0.03 -6.68
C TRP A 35 -8.59 0.39 -5.22
N HIS A 36 -8.30 -0.53 -4.29
CA HIS A 36 -8.22 -0.20 -2.87
C HIS A 36 -7.15 0.87 -2.59
N TYR A 37 -5.91 0.64 -3.03
CA TYR A 37 -4.82 1.60 -2.78
C TYR A 37 -4.98 2.89 -3.58
N LEU A 38 -5.52 2.84 -4.79
CA LEU A 38 -5.80 4.04 -5.58
C LEU A 38 -6.82 4.95 -4.87
N GLN A 39 -7.92 4.39 -4.39
CA GLN A 39 -8.93 5.16 -3.65
C GLN A 39 -8.36 5.76 -2.36
N MET A 40 -7.49 5.02 -1.64
CA MET A 40 -6.79 5.56 -0.49
C MET A 40 -5.89 6.74 -0.87
N ALA A 41 -5.11 6.63 -1.95
CA ALA A 41 -4.23 7.70 -2.40
C ALA A 41 -5.03 8.96 -2.77
N GLU A 42 -6.07 8.81 -3.58
CA GLU A 42 -6.92 9.91 -4.04
C GLU A 42 -7.66 10.61 -2.89
N GLY A 43 -8.25 9.83 -2.00
CA GLY A 43 -8.95 10.35 -0.83
C GLY A 43 -8.02 11.18 0.06
N ASN A 44 -6.87 10.62 0.42
CA ASN A 44 -5.88 11.32 1.25
C ASN A 44 -5.26 12.54 0.54
N TYR A 45 -4.99 12.44 -0.76
CA TYR A 45 -4.46 13.57 -1.52
C TYR A 45 -5.44 14.75 -1.52
N ARG A 46 -6.69 14.47 -1.85
CA ARG A 46 -7.76 15.49 -1.89
C ARG A 46 -8.01 16.15 -0.54
N GLU A 47 -7.94 15.36 0.54
CA GLU A 47 -8.25 15.84 1.88
C GLU A 47 -7.08 16.62 2.51
N TYR A 48 -5.83 16.21 2.27
CA TYR A 48 -4.71 16.68 3.07
C TYR A 48 -3.62 17.45 2.34
N LEU A 49 -3.47 17.30 1.02
CA LEU A 49 -2.29 17.81 0.32
C LEU A 49 -2.56 18.92 -0.71
N ARG A 50 -3.78 19.47 -0.75
CA ARG A 50 -4.13 20.56 -1.68
C ARG A 50 -3.82 21.96 -1.17
N GLY A 51 -3.63 22.13 0.13
CA GLY A 51 -3.34 23.44 0.74
C GLY A 51 -1.88 23.85 0.58
N ASP A 52 -1.57 25.12 0.83
CA ASP A 52 -0.20 25.63 0.83
C ASP A 52 0.61 25.17 2.04
N MET A 53 -0.06 24.91 3.15
CA MET A 53 0.52 24.32 4.36
C MET A 53 -0.12 22.98 4.63
N VAL A 54 0.70 21.94 4.79
CA VAL A 54 0.23 20.55 4.95
C VAL A 54 0.95 19.85 6.10
N LYS A 55 0.31 18.83 6.67
CA LYS A 55 0.96 18.01 7.70
C LYS A 55 1.96 17.06 7.04
N ALA A 56 3.23 17.12 7.46
CA ALA A 56 4.32 16.32 6.89
C ALA A 56 4.00 14.82 6.79
N LYS A 57 3.40 14.24 7.83
CA LYS A 57 3.04 12.81 7.83
C LYS A 57 2.02 12.41 6.78
N LYS A 58 1.18 13.36 6.30
CA LYS A 58 0.13 13.07 5.31
C LYS A 58 0.67 12.78 3.92
N TYR A 59 1.90 13.19 3.63
CA TYR A 59 2.60 12.74 2.42
C TYR A 59 2.74 11.22 2.35
N PHE A 60 3.04 10.57 3.46
CA PHE A 60 3.15 9.10 3.51
C PHE A 60 1.81 8.39 3.35
N TYR A 61 0.69 9.04 3.72
CA TYR A 61 -0.66 8.49 3.52
C TYR A 61 -1.08 8.46 2.05
N VAL A 62 -0.40 9.26 1.20
CA VAL A 62 -0.60 9.25 -0.25
C VAL A 62 0.50 8.48 -0.96
N LEU A 63 1.76 8.68 -0.56
CA LEU A 63 2.91 8.07 -1.21
C LEU A 63 2.89 6.55 -1.07
N ARG A 64 2.64 6.02 0.14
CA ARG A 64 2.59 4.58 0.38
C ARG A 64 1.58 3.85 -0.51
N PRO A 65 0.30 4.25 -0.60
CA PRO A 65 -0.64 3.60 -1.51
C PRO A 65 -0.26 3.72 -2.99
N ILE A 66 0.34 4.84 -3.43
CA ILE A 66 0.84 4.95 -4.82
C ILE A 66 1.93 3.91 -5.09
N LEU A 67 2.92 3.77 -4.19
CA LEU A 67 3.98 2.78 -4.33
C LEU A 67 3.44 1.35 -4.24
N ALA A 68 2.41 1.11 -3.42
CA ALA A 68 1.71 -0.17 -3.36
C ALA A 68 1.01 -0.51 -4.69
N CYS A 69 0.37 0.46 -5.35
CA CYS A 69 -0.20 0.26 -6.69
C CYS A 69 0.89 -0.09 -7.71
N ARG A 70 2.01 0.63 -7.71
CA ARG A 70 3.14 0.34 -8.63
C ARG A 70 3.71 -1.06 -8.40
N TRP A 71 3.86 -1.46 -7.13
CA TRP A 71 4.25 -2.82 -6.78
C TRP A 71 3.31 -3.87 -7.36
N ILE A 72 1.99 -3.68 -7.19
CA ILE A 72 0.98 -4.62 -7.71
C ILE A 72 1.04 -4.69 -9.24
N LEU A 73 1.18 -3.55 -9.92
CA LEU A 73 1.29 -3.48 -11.38
C LEU A 73 2.53 -4.22 -11.89
N GLU A 74 3.66 -4.13 -11.18
CA GLU A 74 4.92 -4.76 -11.57
C GLU A 74 5.00 -6.25 -11.18
N LYS A 75 4.63 -6.56 -9.93
CA LYS A 75 4.87 -7.89 -9.34
C LYS A 75 3.65 -8.80 -9.33
N GLY A 76 2.43 -8.26 -9.44
CA GLY A 76 1.18 -9.03 -9.34
C GLY A 76 0.95 -9.67 -7.96
N THR A 77 1.62 -9.20 -6.91
CA THR A 77 1.57 -9.75 -5.57
C THR A 77 1.14 -8.71 -4.54
N PRO A 78 0.70 -9.14 -3.33
CA PRO A 78 0.45 -8.21 -2.25
C PRO A 78 1.68 -7.33 -1.97
N PRO A 79 1.51 -6.01 -1.80
CA PRO A 79 2.63 -5.13 -1.50
C PRO A 79 3.17 -5.39 -0.09
N PRO A 80 4.48 -5.19 0.15
CA PRO A 80 5.08 -5.35 1.45
C PRO A 80 4.54 -4.33 2.45
N MET A 81 4.57 -4.70 3.74
CA MET A 81 4.11 -3.82 4.79
C MET A 81 5.09 -2.67 5.06
N LEU A 82 6.39 -2.93 4.96
CA LEU A 82 7.42 -1.93 5.24
C LEU A 82 7.52 -0.87 4.13
N PHE A 83 7.42 0.40 4.52
CA PHE A 83 7.59 1.51 3.58
C PHE A 83 8.98 1.52 2.93
N SER A 84 10.02 1.12 3.66
CA SER A 84 11.39 1.02 3.14
C SER A 84 11.51 0.06 1.96
N GLU A 85 10.83 -1.08 2.00
CA GLU A 85 10.82 -2.05 0.89
C GLU A 85 10.08 -1.49 -0.33
N LEU A 86 8.93 -0.84 -0.10
CA LEU A 86 8.20 -0.18 -1.18
C LEU A 86 9.02 0.95 -1.81
N ALA A 87 9.64 1.79 -0.99
CA ALA A 87 10.44 2.91 -1.47
C ALA A 87 11.68 2.42 -2.24
N ALA A 88 12.39 1.43 -1.72
CA ALA A 88 13.56 0.86 -2.39
C ALA A 88 13.26 0.26 -3.77
N SER A 89 12.02 -0.24 -3.98
CA SER A 89 11.61 -0.86 -5.24
C SER A 89 10.89 0.08 -6.20
N GLN A 90 10.12 1.05 -5.70
CA GLN A 90 9.12 1.77 -6.49
C GLN A 90 9.28 3.30 -6.48
N LEU A 91 10.10 3.85 -5.58
CA LEU A 91 10.30 5.29 -5.51
C LEU A 91 11.30 5.73 -6.60
N PRO A 92 10.96 6.75 -7.41
CA PRO A 92 11.91 7.29 -8.37
C PRO A 92 13.12 7.94 -7.68
N ASP A 93 14.33 7.73 -8.23
CA ASP A 93 15.61 8.21 -7.67
C ASP A 93 15.60 9.72 -7.36
N TYR A 94 14.99 10.53 -8.25
CA TYR A 94 14.94 11.98 -8.06
C TYR A 94 14.12 12.43 -6.85
N LEU A 95 13.31 11.55 -6.26
CA LEU A 95 12.52 11.82 -5.05
C LEU A 95 13.18 11.31 -3.77
N GLU A 96 14.17 10.43 -3.86
CA GLU A 96 14.79 9.77 -2.70
C GLU A 96 15.24 10.78 -1.62
N LYS A 97 15.99 11.80 -2.02
CA LYS A 97 16.48 12.83 -1.08
C LYS A 97 15.36 13.61 -0.42
N THR A 98 14.29 13.89 -1.16
CA THR A 98 13.13 14.63 -0.64
C THR A 98 12.33 13.77 0.34
N VAL A 99 12.12 12.50 0.01
CA VAL A 99 11.40 11.55 0.86
C VAL A 99 12.21 11.21 2.10
N ALA A 100 13.55 11.05 2.00
CA ALA A 100 14.42 10.83 3.14
C ALA A 100 14.36 11.99 4.16
N LYS A 101 14.43 13.24 3.69
CA LYS A 101 14.27 14.43 4.55
C LYS A 101 12.88 14.48 5.23
N LEU A 102 11.83 14.10 4.48
CA LEU A 102 10.48 14.06 5.01
C LEU A 102 10.32 12.95 6.05
N LEU A 103 10.98 11.80 5.86
CA LEU A 103 10.99 10.70 6.81
C LEU A 103 11.72 11.09 8.10
N ASP A 104 12.88 11.72 8.00
CA ASP A 104 13.62 12.27 9.15
C ASP A 104 12.75 13.27 9.93
N LEU A 105 12.09 14.18 9.22
CA LEU A 105 11.17 15.12 9.81
C LEU A 105 10.01 14.44 10.55
N LYS A 106 9.45 13.37 9.98
CA LYS A 106 8.39 12.57 10.61
C LYS A 106 8.88 11.89 11.88
N MET A 107 10.10 11.38 11.91
CA MET A 107 10.65 10.66 13.07
C MET A 107 11.04 11.60 14.21
N ASN A 108 11.52 12.81 13.89
CA ASN A 108 12.12 13.74 14.84
C ASN A 108 11.24 14.98 15.16
N SER A 109 9.98 14.99 14.72
CA SER A 109 9.09 16.14 14.94
C SER A 109 7.74 15.73 15.53
N PRO A 110 7.04 16.65 16.26
CA PRO A 110 5.68 16.41 16.73
C PRO A 110 4.73 16.01 15.60
N GLU A 111 3.75 15.17 15.93
CA GLU A 111 2.80 14.59 14.96
C GLU A 111 2.04 15.61 14.09
N VAL A 112 1.91 16.84 14.56
CA VAL A 112 1.09 17.91 13.96
C VAL A 112 1.92 18.93 13.20
N LYS A 113 3.20 18.65 12.90
CA LYS A 113 4.07 19.62 12.23
C LYS A 113 3.54 19.98 10.83
N MET A 114 3.16 21.24 10.68
CA MET A 114 2.82 21.83 9.38
C MET A 114 4.09 22.25 8.65
N ILE A 115 4.12 21.99 7.36
CA ILE A 115 5.21 22.38 6.45
C ILE A 115 4.63 23.00 5.19
N PRO A 116 5.38 23.86 4.49
CA PRO A 116 5.01 24.27 3.13
C PRO A 116 4.83 23.05 2.23
N ARG A 117 3.88 23.14 1.32
CA ARG A 117 3.65 22.12 0.30
C ARG A 117 4.94 21.85 -0.49
N ILE A 118 5.22 20.59 -0.74
CA ILE A 118 6.41 20.16 -1.50
C ILE A 118 5.96 19.87 -2.94
N ASP A 119 6.08 20.87 -3.81
CA ASP A 119 5.51 20.82 -5.17
C ASP A 119 6.00 19.66 -6.02
N ILE A 120 7.27 19.25 -5.90
CA ILE A 120 7.80 18.09 -6.62
C ILE A 120 7.10 16.79 -6.21
N LEU A 121 6.76 16.62 -4.91
CA LEU A 121 6.00 15.46 -4.43
C LEU A 121 4.56 15.54 -4.89
N ASN A 122 3.93 16.71 -4.80
CA ASN A 122 2.56 16.88 -5.23
C ASN A 122 2.41 16.57 -6.73
N ALA A 123 3.28 17.14 -7.58
CA ALA A 123 3.28 16.86 -9.01
C ALA A 123 3.49 15.36 -9.33
N TYR A 124 4.39 14.69 -8.60
CA TYR A 124 4.58 13.25 -8.74
C TYR A 124 3.31 12.47 -8.36
N MET A 125 2.69 12.81 -7.22
CA MET A 125 1.49 12.12 -6.73
C MET A 125 0.31 12.31 -7.67
N GLU A 126 0.05 13.52 -8.15
CA GLU A 126 -1.03 13.80 -9.11
C GLU A 126 -0.87 12.99 -10.39
N ARG A 127 0.32 13.02 -10.98
CA ARG A 127 0.63 12.23 -12.17
C ARG A 127 0.48 10.74 -11.91
N SER A 128 1.06 10.22 -10.81
CA SER A 128 0.99 8.79 -10.49
C SER A 128 -0.42 8.31 -10.23
N ILE A 129 -1.26 9.11 -9.57
CA ILE A 129 -2.68 8.80 -9.36
C ILE A 129 -3.40 8.67 -10.71
N ALA A 130 -3.18 9.61 -11.63
CA ALA A 130 -3.79 9.57 -12.96
C ALA A 130 -3.31 8.35 -13.79
N GLU A 131 -2.00 8.07 -13.77
CA GLU A 131 -1.41 6.91 -14.45
C GLU A 131 -1.97 5.59 -13.90
N VAL A 132 -1.97 5.42 -12.57
CA VAL A 132 -2.48 4.21 -11.91
C VAL A 132 -3.97 4.03 -12.20
N ARG A 133 -4.75 5.11 -12.21
CA ARG A 133 -6.17 5.05 -12.56
C ARG A 133 -6.38 4.48 -13.96
N ALA A 134 -5.70 5.03 -14.96
CA ALA A 134 -5.80 4.57 -16.34
C ALA A 134 -5.42 3.09 -16.48
N LEU A 135 -4.37 2.65 -15.77
CA LEU A 135 -3.95 1.25 -15.78
C LEU A 135 -4.93 0.33 -15.03
N ALA A 136 -5.49 0.78 -13.91
CA ALA A 136 -6.48 0.01 -13.14
C ALA A 136 -7.80 -0.19 -13.91
N GLU A 137 -8.24 0.81 -14.68
CA GLU A 137 -9.42 0.72 -15.56
C GLU A 137 -9.21 -0.32 -16.67
N GLN A 138 -8.00 -0.40 -17.20
CA GLN A 138 -7.63 -1.35 -18.27
C GLN A 138 -7.17 -2.71 -17.72
N TYR A 139 -7.06 -2.85 -16.39
CA TYR A 139 -6.54 -4.08 -15.79
C TYR A 139 -7.46 -5.27 -16.11
N PRO A 140 -6.92 -6.39 -16.58
CA PRO A 140 -7.71 -7.54 -17.00
C PRO A 140 -8.69 -7.99 -15.91
N ARG A 141 -9.84 -8.52 -16.33
CA ARG A 141 -10.76 -9.15 -15.39
C ARG A 141 -10.13 -10.44 -14.88
N GLU A 142 -10.00 -10.54 -13.56
CA GLU A 142 -9.49 -11.76 -12.93
C GLU A 142 -10.59 -12.83 -12.91
N ILE A 143 -10.17 -14.09 -13.05
CA ILE A 143 -11.07 -15.24 -12.92
C ILE A 143 -11.51 -15.31 -11.46
N THR A 144 -12.82 -15.41 -11.25
CA THR A 144 -13.38 -15.63 -9.92
C THR A 144 -12.92 -17.00 -9.42
N LYS A 145 -12.20 -17.02 -8.31
CA LYS A 145 -11.78 -18.26 -7.63
C LYS A 145 -12.97 -18.82 -6.88
N ASP A 146 -13.10 -20.16 -6.85
CA ASP A 146 -14.08 -20.78 -5.99
C ASP A 146 -13.71 -20.59 -4.50
N TRP A 147 -14.64 -20.89 -3.62
CA TRP A 147 -14.46 -20.73 -2.18
C TRP A 147 -14.14 -22.04 -1.46
N GLU A 148 -14.00 -23.17 -2.18
CA GLU A 148 -13.87 -24.51 -1.60
C GLU A 148 -12.65 -24.63 -0.68
N GLU A 149 -11.50 -24.16 -1.14
CA GLU A 149 -10.26 -24.20 -0.36
C GLU A 149 -10.34 -23.33 0.91
N LEU A 150 -10.92 -22.12 0.80
CA LEU A 150 -11.12 -21.24 1.95
C LEU A 150 -12.13 -21.83 2.94
N ASN A 151 -13.21 -22.42 2.45
CA ASN A 151 -14.20 -23.08 3.28
C ASN A 151 -13.60 -24.30 4.00
N ALA A 152 -12.83 -25.13 3.31
CA ALA A 152 -12.15 -26.27 3.91
C ALA A 152 -11.19 -25.82 5.03
N LEU A 153 -10.41 -24.78 4.78
CA LEU A 153 -9.50 -24.21 5.77
C LEU A 153 -10.26 -23.63 6.96
N PHE A 154 -11.37 -22.94 6.71
CA PHE A 154 -12.21 -22.38 7.77
C PHE A 154 -12.80 -23.48 8.67
N LEU A 155 -13.35 -24.54 8.06
CA LEU A 155 -13.88 -25.69 8.82
C LEU A 155 -12.80 -26.38 9.65
N ALA A 156 -11.63 -26.61 9.08
CA ALA A 156 -10.50 -27.18 9.82
C ALA A 156 -10.07 -26.29 11.01
N ALA A 157 -10.15 -24.98 10.88
CA ALA A 157 -9.83 -24.05 11.96
C ALA A 157 -10.83 -24.08 13.13
N LEU A 158 -12.07 -24.51 12.89
CA LEU A 158 -13.09 -24.66 13.95
C LEU A 158 -12.87 -25.93 14.79
N GLU A 159 -12.09 -26.89 14.30
CA GLU A 159 -11.78 -28.15 14.96
C GLU A 159 -10.43 -28.11 15.72
N MET A 160 -9.67 -27.02 15.58
CA MET A 160 -8.38 -26.78 16.26
C MET A 160 -8.56 -26.09 17.61
#